data_14398114bb80b8a67f0204b6aec45d42
#
_entry.id   14398114bb80b8a67f0204b6aec45d42
#
_cell.length_a   1.000
_cell.length_b   1.000
_cell.length_c   1.000
_cell.angle_alpha   90.00
_cell.angle_beta   90.00
_cell.angle_gamma   90.00
#
_symmetry.space_group_name_H-M   'P 1'
#
loop_
_entity.id
_entity.type
_entity.pdbx_description
1 polymer ?
#
loop_
_entity_poly.entity_id
_entity_poly.type
_entity_poly.pdbx_seq_one_letter_code
_entity_poly.pdbx_strand_id
1 'polypeptide(L)'
;MKITDVKTWVVGNPPPGIGGKYFIFVKLTTDGGVVGYGEAYNATFSGHVTARMIEDMAERYLVGRDPHDIENLFRRIYSSGFTQRPDVSGMGCFSALEMACWDIIGKEADKPVYKLLGGQVHETLRSYTYLYPHTGSVHSEDARGKNVYNDPEMAAACALEYVEQGFNAVKLDPAGPYTAFDGHQPRLIDIDLSARMVKAIREAVGNRADILFGTHGQFTASGALRLARAIEPYDPLWFEEPVPPDMPEVMAQVARGTSIPIATGERLTTKFEFARVIENRAATIL
;
A
#
# COMPACT_ATOMS: atom_id res chain seq x y z
N MET A 1 -24.80 5.42 21.86
CA MET A 1 -23.91 6.49 21.36
C MET A 1 -24.27 6.77 19.90
N LYS A 2 -24.21 8.04 19.47
CA LYS A 2 -24.50 8.39 18.07
C LYS A 2 -23.44 9.34 17.54
N ILE A 3 -23.02 9.16 16.32
CA ILE A 3 -22.15 10.10 15.62
C ILE A 3 -22.95 11.35 15.27
N THR A 4 -22.41 12.53 15.62
CA THR A 4 -23.08 13.83 15.44
C THR A 4 -22.39 14.71 14.42
N ASP A 5 -21.10 14.49 14.16
CA ASP A 5 -20.31 15.36 13.28
C ASP A 5 -19.16 14.60 12.62
N VAL A 6 -18.82 15.02 11.42
CA VAL A 6 -17.64 14.60 10.66
C VAL A 6 -16.83 15.81 10.25
N LYS A 7 -15.50 15.74 10.38
CA LYS A 7 -14.59 16.77 9.92
C LYS A 7 -13.38 16.14 9.25
N THR A 8 -12.97 16.72 8.13
CA THR A 8 -11.81 16.29 7.36
C THR A 8 -10.72 17.34 7.30
N TRP A 9 -9.48 16.92 7.07
CA TRP A 9 -8.34 17.79 6.81
C TRP A 9 -7.50 17.20 5.70
N VAL A 10 -7.02 18.06 4.80
CA VAL A 10 -5.99 17.75 3.83
C VAL A 10 -4.72 18.46 4.28
N VAL A 11 -3.76 17.69 4.73
CA VAL A 11 -2.50 18.20 5.29
C VAL A 11 -1.41 18.00 4.25
N GLY A 12 -0.82 19.09 3.77
CA GLY A 12 0.30 19.04 2.82
C GLY A 12 1.55 18.43 3.44
N ASN A 13 2.28 17.67 2.66
CA ASN A 13 3.57 17.11 3.05
C ASN A 13 4.68 17.83 2.26
N PRO A 14 5.44 18.72 2.92
CA PRO A 14 6.49 19.48 2.23
C PRO A 14 7.64 18.57 1.76
N PRO A 15 8.46 19.00 0.80
CA PRO A 15 9.62 18.23 0.37
C PRO A 15 10.49 17.77 1.55
N PRO A 16 11.02 16.52 1.51
CA PRO A 16 11.09 15.61 0.36
C PRO A 16 9.80 14.87 0.01
N GLY A 17 8.70 15.01 0.73
CA GLY A 17 7.41 14.44 0.38
C GLY A 17 7.34 12.91 0.57
N ILE A 18 8.12 12.36 1.52
CA ILE A 18 8.12 10.93 1.84
C ILE A 18 6.72 10.52 2.31
N GLY A 19 6.21 9.43 1.74
CA GLY A 19 4.87 8.92 2.05
C GLY A 19 3.73 9.55 1.23
N GLY A 20 3.98 10.62 0.48
CA GLY A 20 2.98 11.25 -0.38
C GLY A 20 3.02 12.77 -0.36
N LYS A 21 2.27 13.40 -1.24
CA LYS A 21 2.19 14.87 -1.36
C LYS A 21 1.32 15.50 -0.27
N TYR A 22 0.39 14.75 0.28
CA TYR A 22 -0.54 15.17 1.33
C TYR A 22 -1.08 13.96 2.08
N PHE A 23 -1.64 14.21 3.25
CA PHE A 23 -2.39 13.25 4.06
C PHE A 23 -3.84 13.71 4.22
N ILE A 24 -4.79 12.80 4.29
CA ILE A 24 -6.21 13.10 4.47
C ILE A 24 -6.67 12.46 5.77
N PHE A 25 -6.97 13.28 6.76
CA PHE A 25 -7.46 12.83 8.05
C PHE A 25 -8.96 13.07 8.19
N VAL A 26 -9.62 12.19 8.93
CA VAL A 26 -11.02 12.34 9.32
C VAL A 26 -11.14 12.28 10.84
N LYS A 27 -12.05 13.09 11.38
CA LYS A 27 -12.49 13.01 12.77
C LYS A 27 -14.01 12.81 12.79
N LEU A 28 -14.47 11.83 13.55
CA LEU A 28 -15.85 11.65 13.93
C LEU A 28 -16.06 12.13 15.37
N THR A 29 -17.18 12.75 15.64
CA THR A 29 -17.57 13.18 17.00
C THR A 29 -18.89 12.53 17.36
N THR A 30 -19.03 12.08 18.60
CA THR A 30 -20.25 11.47 19.12
C THR A 30 -21.03 12.41 20.04
N ASP A 31 -22.31 12.12 20.28
CA ASP A 31 -23.17 12.81 21.24
C ASP A 31 -22.65 12.74 22.69
N GLY A 32 -21.86 11.74 23.02
CA GLY A 32 -21.16 11.61 24.30
C GLY A 32 -19.82 12.33 24.38
N GLY A 33 -19.41 13.05 23.32
CA GLY A 33 -18.14 13.79 23.27
C GLY A 33 -16.91 12.93 22.97
N VAL A 34 -17.04 11.61 22.80
CA VAL A 34 -15.96 10.74 22.35
C VAL A 34 -15.68 11.05 20.89
N VAL A 35 -14.39 11.14 20.53
CA VAL A 35 -13.95 11.41 19.16
C VAL A 35 -13.07 10.27 18.67
N GLY A 36 -13.19 9.93 17.37
CA GLY A 36 -12.33 8.98 16.69
C GLY A 36 -11.69 9.57 15.46
N TYR A 37 -10.52 9.05 15.13
CA TYR A 37 -9.72 9.49 13.98
C TYR A 37 -9.48 8.36 13.00
N GLY A 38 -9.43 8.70 11.72
CA GLY A 38 -9.03 7.82 10.64
C GLY A 38 -8.24 8.57 9.59
N GLU A 39 -7.65 7.82 8.67
CA GLU A 39 -6.87 8.36 7.56
C GLU A 39 -7.31 7.71 6.25
N ALA A 40 -7.36 8.49 5.17
CA ALA A 40 -7.61 7.99 3.83
C ALA A 40 -6.40 8.17 2.94
N TYR A 41 -6.15 7.16 2.11
CA TYR A 41 -5.28 7.28 0.95
C TYR A 41 -6.14 7.19 -0.33
N ASN A 42 -5.91 8.10 -1.27
CA ASN A 42 -6.56 8.06 -2.58
C ASN A 42 -5.68 8.77 -3.60
N ALA A 43 -5.18 8.03 -4.58
CA ALA A 43 -4.33 8.58 -5.64
C ALA A 43 -5.11 9.07 -6.86
N THR A 44 -6.34 8.59 -7.08
CA THR A 44 -7.15 8.91 -8.27
C THR A 44 -7.65 10.35 -8.26
N PHE A 45 -8.00 10.87 -7.08
CA PHE A 45 -8.56 12.22 -6.90
C PHE A 45 -7.63 13.07 -6.05
N SER A 46 -7.79 14.40 -6.13
CA SER A 46 -7.11 15.29 -5.22
C SER A 46 -7.59 15.10 -3.78
N GLY A 47 -6.75 15.44 -2.80
CA GLY A 47 -7.11 15.30 -1.38
C GLY A 47 -8.40 16.01 -1.01
N HIS A 48 -8.67 17.19 -1.60
CA HIS A 48 -9.91 17.94 -1.33
C HIS A 48 -11.16 17.26 -1.88
N VAL A 49 -11.07 16.61 -3.05
CA VAL A 49 -12.20 15.81 -3.59
C VAL A 49 -12.45 14.61 -2.70
N THR A 50 -11.40 13.90 -2.31
CA THR A 50 -11.51 12.74 -1.42
C THR A 50 -12.09 13.15 -0.04
N ALA A 51 -11.64 14.25 0.53
CA ALA A 51 -12.20 14.80 1.77
C ALA A 51 -13.70 15.04 1.66
N ARG A 52 -14.17 15.65 0.56
CA ARG A 52 -15.61 15.87 0.33
C ARG A 52 -16.37 14.56 0.12
N MET A 53 -15.78 13.55 -0.52
CA MET A 53 -16.38 12.21 -0.64
C MET A 53 -16.57 11.54 0.73
N ILE A 54 -15.58 11.66 1.63
CA ILE A 54 -15.67 11.16 3.00
C ILE A 54 -16.81 11.85 3.76
N GLU A 55 -16.91 13.17 3.67
CA GLU A 55 -17.97 13.95 4.31
C GLU A 55 -19.36 13.56 3.79
N ASP A 56 -19.56 13.50 2.47
CA ASP A 56 -20.82 13.07 1.86
C ASP A 56 -21.23 11.65 2.29
N MET A 57 -20.26 10.74 2.33
CA MET A 57 -20.46 9.36 2.76
C MET A 57 -20.87 9.31 4.25
N ALA A 58 -20.20 10.06 5.12
CA ALA A 58 -20.52 10.14 6.53
C ALA A 58 -21.90 10.76 6.79
N GLU A 59 -22.23 11.85 6.13
CA GLU A 59 -23.53 12.52 6.23
C GLU A 59 -24.69 11.59 5.86
N ARG A 60 -24.52 10.79 4.81
CA ARG A 60 -25.57 9.87 4.34
C ARG A 60 -25.71 8.60 5.17
N TYR A 61 -24.61 8.03 5.61
CA TYR A 61 -24.63 6.65 6.12
C TYR A 61 -24.27 6.53 7.59
N LEU A 62 -23.60 7.51 8.18
CA LEU A 62 -23.00 7.40 9.51
C LEU A 62 -23.55 8.38 10.53
N VAL A 63 -23.76 9.65 10.16
CA VAL A 63 -24.30 10.65 11.08
C VAL A 63 -25.68 10.22 11.61
N GLY A 64 -25.88 10.33 12.92
CA GLY A 64 -27.07 9.87 13.64
C GLY A 64 -27.08 8.39 13.99
N ARG A 65 -26.04 7.62 13.64
CA ARG A 65 -25.94 6.17 13.91
C ARG A 65 -24.93 5.85 14.99
N ASP A 66 -25.01 4.63 15.47
CA ASP A 66 -24.07 4.08 16.44
C ASP A 66 -22.75 3.68 15.74
N PRO A 67 -21.59 4.15 16.21
CA PRO A 67 -20.29 3.75 15.65
C PRO A 67 -19.99 2.25 15.80
N HIS A 68 -20.68 1.52 16.66
CA HIS A 68 -20.53 0.07 16.80
C HIS A 68 -21.14 -0.73 15.63
N ASP A 69 -22.04 -0.13 14.85
CA ASP A 69 -22.71 -0.79 13.74
C ASP A 69 -21.86 -0.90 12.48
N ILE A 70 -20.56 -1.26 12.60
CA ILE A 70 -19.58 -1.24 11.52
C ILE A 70 -19.98 -2.15 10.35
N GLU A 71 -20.43 -3.38 10.61
CA GLU A 71 -20.87 -4.29 9.54
C GLU A 71 -22.13 -3.75 8.84
N ASN A 72 -23.04 -3.09 9.55
CA ASN A 72 -24.18 -2.44 8.94
C ASN A 72 -23.78 -1.26 8.06
N LEU A 73 -22.82 -0.46 8.52
CA LEU A 73 -22.23 0.64 7.75
C LEU A 73 -21.59 0.12 6.46
N PHE A 74 -20.76 -0.92 6.56
CA PHE A 74 -20.13 -1.57 5.39
C PHE A 74 -21.20 -2.00 4.37
N ARG A 75 -22.23 -2.74 4.80
CA ARG A 75 -23.26 -3.25 3.90
C ARG A 75 -24.04 -2.13 3.20
N ARG A 76 -24.33 -1.05 3.91
CA ARG A 76 -25.03 0.11 3.34
C ARG A 76 -24.22 0.80 2.27
N ILE A 77 -22.94 1.02 2.51
CA ILE A 77 -22.04 1.69 1.56
C ILE A 77 -21.75 0.78 0.38
N TYR A 78 -21.42 -0.49 0.65
CA TYR A 78 -21.08 -1.47 -0.37
C TYR A 78 -22.23 -1.76 -1.35
N SER A 79 -23.47 -1.67 -0.89
CA SER A 79 -24.67 -1.97 -1.70
C SER A 79 -25.47 -0.73 -2.09
N SER A 80 -24.94 0.49 -1.87
CA SER A 80 -25.68 1.72 -2.11
C SER A 80 -25.99 1.93 -3.60
N GLY A 81 -27.19 2.47 -3.89
CA GLY A 81 -27.56 2.99 -5.20
C GLY A 81 -27.57 2.01 -6.35
N PHE A 82 -27.86 0.73 -6.14
CA PHE A 82 -27.75 -0.33 -7.14
C PHE A 82 -26.32 -0.53 -7.68
N THR A 83 -25.35 0.24 -7.21
CA THR A 83 -23.94 0.00 -7.51
C THR A 83 -23.55 -1.30 -6.83
N GLN A 84 -23.07 -2.25 -7.60
CA GLN A 84 -22.82 -3.60 -7.09
C GLN A 84 -21.70 -3.62 -6.06
N ARG A 85 -20.75 -2.71 -6.17
CA ARG A 85 -19.63 -2.52 -5.25
C ARG A 85 -18.91 -1.21 -5.58
N PRO A 86 -18.48 -0.44 -4.59
CA PRO A 86 -17.62 0.72 -4.81
C PRO A 86 -16.24 0.30 -5.30
N ASP A 87 -15.58 1.20 -5.95
CA ASP A 87 -14.18 1.07 -6.35
C ASP A 87 -13.22 1.33 -5.17
N VAL A 88 -11.92 1.23 -5.44
CA VAL A 88 -10.85 1.50 -4.47
C VAL A 88 -10.99 2.88 -3.83
N SER A 89 -11.40 3.90 -4.60
CA SER A 89 -11.56 5.27 -4.09
C SER A 89 -12.71 5.36 -3.08
N GLY A 90 -13.87 4.77 -3.42
CA GLY A 90 -15.00 4.70 -2.51
C GLY A 90 -14.71 3.89 -1.26
N MET A 91 -14.01 2.76 -1.39
CA MET A 91 -13.61 1.92 -0.25
C MET A 91 -12.54 2.58 0.60
N GLY A 92 -11.63 3.38 0.03
CA GLY A 92 -10.67 4.19 0.79
C GLY A 92 -11.36 5.24 1.67
N CYS A 93 -12.41 5.88 1.17
CA CYS A 93 -13.24 6.79 1.97
C CYS A 93 -13.97 6.06 3.11
N PHE A 94 -14.54 4.89 2.82
CA PHE A 94 -15.17 4.04 3.84
C PHE A 94 -14.17 3.60 4.90
N SER A 95 -12.99 3.16 4.51
CA SER A 95 -11.94 2.69 5.42
C SER A 95 -11.54 3.77 6.43
N ALA A 96 -11.43 5.02 6.01
CA ALA A 96 -11.15 6.14 6.93
C ALA A 96 -12.25 6.32 7.98
N LEU A 97 -13.51 6.20 7.58
CA LEU A 97 -14.67 6.27 8.50
C LEU A 97 -14.72 5.05 9.44
N GLU A 98 -14.43 3.86 8.93
CA GLU A 98 -14.35 2.63 9.72
C GLU A 98 -13.24 2.71 10.78
N MET A 99 -12.05 3.15 10.42
CA MET A 99 -10.96 3.36 11.37
C MET A 99 -11.37 4.32 12.48
N ALA A 100 -12.03 5.42 12.15
CA ALA A 100 -12.52 6.37 13.14
C ALA A 100 -13.60 5.76 14.07
N CYS A 101 -14.47 4.88 13.55
CA CYS A 101 -15.41 4.12 14.39
C CYS A 101 -14.68 3.17 15.35
N TRP A 102 -13.70 2.42 14.88
CA TRP A 102 -12.89 1.54 15.74
C TRP A 102 -12.12 2.31 16.81
N ASP A 103 -11.63 3.51 16.50
CA ASP A 103 -10.96 4.39 17.46
C ASP A 103 -11.95 4.86 18.57
N ILE A 104 -13.21 5.20 18.20
CA ILE A 104 -14.25 5.50 19.17
C ILE A 104 -14.53 4.30 20.08
N ILE A 105 -14.75 3.12 19.50
CA ILE A 105 -15.05 1.88 20.23
C ILE A 105 -13.90 1.53 21.20
N GLY A 106 -12.66 1.68 20.73
CA GLY A 106 -11.47 1.46 21.55
C GLY A 106 -11.40 2.40 22.75
N LYS A 107 -11.67 3.68 22.53
CA LYS A 107 -11.70 4.71 23.60
C LYS A 107 -12.83 4.48 24.58
N GLU A 108 -14.01 4.12 24.12
CA GLU A 108 -15.15 3.79 25.00
C GLU A 108 -14.87 2.56 25.86
N ALA A 109 -14.24 1.54 25.28
CA ALA A 109 -13.90 0.31 25.96
C ALA A 109 -12.63 0.42 26.81
N ASP A 110 -11.92 1.55 26.78
CA ASP A 110 -10.58 1.73 27.38
C ASP A 110 -9.61 0.63 26.96
N LYS A 111 -9.61 0.32 25.66
CA LYS A 111 -8.76 -0.73 25.05
C LYS A 111 -8.20 -0.28 23.72
N PRO A 112 -6.93 -0.58 23.43
CA PRO A 112 -6.42 -0.40 22.08
C PRO A 112 -7.13 -1.32 21.10
N VAL A 113 -7.30 -0.86 19.85
CA VAL A 113 -8.08 -1.56 18.82
C VAL A 113 -7.60 -3.00 18.60
N TYR A 114 -6.29 -3.26 18.63
CA TYR A 114 -5.79 -4.62 18.44
C TYR A 114 -6.32 -5.63 19.48
N LYS A 115 -6.62 -5.18 20.71
CA LYS A 115 -7.24 -6.05 21.74
C LYS A 115 -8.68 -6.37 21.43
N LEU A 116 -9.40 -5.46 20.74
CA LEU A 116 -10.77 -5.69 20.29
C LEU A 116 -10.81 -6.63 19.08
N LEU A 117 -9.76 -6.62 18.26
CA LEU A 117 -9.61 -7.46 17.05
C LEU A 117 -9.00 -8.85 17.33
N GLY A 118 -8.90 -9.28 18.59
CA GLY A 118 -8.43 -10.63 18.92
C GLY A 118 -7.16 -10.69 19.78
N GLY A 119 -6.52 -9.56 20.04
CA GLY A 119 -5.36 -9.47 20.91
C GLY A 119 -4.03 -9.40 20.18
N GLN A 120 -2.97 -9.36 20.96
CA GLN A 120 -1.61 -9.23 20.48
C GLN A 120 -1.02 -10.58 20.10
N VAL A 121 -0.53 -10.71 18.86
CA VAL A 121 0.18 -11.89 18.35
C VAL A 121 1.69 -11.68 18.44
N HIS A 122 2.16 -10.47 18.12
CA HIS A 122 3.58 -10.10 18.14
C HIS A 122 3.82 -8.90 19.04
N GLU A 123 4.91 -8.93 19.81
CA GLU A 123 5.32 -7.78 20.63
C GLU A 123 5.93 -6.67 19.79
N THR A 124 6.62 -7.05 18.72
CA THR A 124 7.23 -6.13 17.76
C THR A 124 6.91 -6.56 16.34
N LEU A 125 6.78 -5.61 15.45
CA LEU A 125 6.59 -5.85 14.03
C LEU A 125 7.86 -5.46 13.27
N ARG A 126 8.30 -6.32 12.35
CA ARG A 126 9.37 -6.00 11.43
C ARG A 126 8.89 -4.92 10.46
N SER A 127 9.67 -3.86 10.30
CA SER A 127 9.41 -2.84 9.29
C SER A 127 10.46 -2.86 8.20
N TYR A 128 10.11 -2.29 7.06
CA TYR A 128 11.03 -1.99 5.97
C TYR A 128 10.99 -0.51 5.61
N THR A 129 11.96 -0.05 4.85
CA THR A 129 11.93 1.28 4.25
C THR A 129 12.07 1.19 2.74
N TYR A 130 11.44 2.13 2.04
CA TYR A 130 11.73 2.37 0.64
C TYR A 130 13.08 3.05 0.50
N LEU A 131 13.76 2.85 -0.62
CA LEU A 131 14.96 3.60 -0.96
C LEU A 131 14.55 5.00 -1.45
N TYR A 132 14.53 5.97 -0.54
CA TYR A 132 14.21 7.35 -0.86
C TYR A 132 15.49 8.15 -1.11
N PRO A 133 15.51 9.05 -2.12
CA PRO A 133 16.64 9.95 -2.32
C PRO A 133 16.74 10.95 -1.15
N HIS A 134 17.97 11.22 -0.70
CA HIS A 134 18.20 12.18 0.39
C HIS A 134 18.00 13.63 -0.01
N THR A 135 18.06 13.92 -1.31
CA THR A 135 17.93 15.27 -1.86
C THR A 135 16.84 15.31 -2.93
N GLY A 136 16.13 16.41 -2.99
CA GLY A 136 15.02 16.61 -3.94
C GLY A 136 13.70 16.03 -3.42
N SER A 137 12.66 16.11 -4.24
CA SER A 137 11.36 15.53 -3.95
C SER A 137 11.28 14.13 -4.55
N VAL A 138 10.76 13.17 -3.78
CA VAL A 138 10.47 11.81 -4.28
C VAL A 138 9.41 11.83 -5.40
N HIS A 139 8.68 12.94 -5.55
CA HIS A 139 7.64 13.13 -6.57
C HIS A 139 8.05 14.10 -7.68
N SER A 140 9.34 14.50 -7.77
CA SER A 140 9.78 15.41 -8.83
C SER A 140 9.78 14.67 -10.18
N GLU A 141 9.19 15.27 -11.19
CA GLU A 141 9.22 14.80 -12.58
C GLU A 141 10.60 14.95 -13.22
N ASP A 142 11.55 15.63 -12.56
CA ASP A 142 12.90 15.88 -13.04
C ASP A 142 13.91 14.72 -12.76
N ALA A 143 13.41 13.49 -12.64
CA ALA A 143 14.24 12.30 -12.43
C ALA A 143 15.06 11.88 -13.69
N ARG A 144 15.46 12.82 -14.56
CA ARG A 144 16.27 12.53 -15.76
C ARG A 144 17.75 12.28 -15.47
N GLY A 145 18.21 12.62 -14.25
CA GLY A 145 19.56 12.36 -13.79
C GLY A 145 19.70 10.99 -13.13
N LYS A 146 20.95 10.64 -12.78
CA LYS A 146 21.24 9.47 -11.94
C LYS A 146 20.58 9.66 -10.56
N ASN A 147 19.89 8.65 -10.09
CA ASN A 147 19.23 8.64 -8.79
C ASN A 147 19.09 7.21 -8.26
N VAL A 148 18.58 7.06 -7.05
CA VAL A 148 18.42 5.75 -6.38
C VAL A 148 17.50 4.78 -7.13
N TYR A 149 16.73 5.23 -8.10
CA TYR A 149 15.80 4.39 -8.87
C TYR A 149 16.37 3.90 -10.21
N ASN A 150 17.54 4.43 -10.65
CA ASN A 150 18.12 4.09 -11.93
C ASN A 150 19.65 3.91 -11.92
N ASP A 151 20.30 4.12 -10.77
CA ASP A 151 21.75 3.96 -10.62
C ASP A 151 22.04 2.91 -9.53
N PRO A 152 22.65 1.75 -9.88
CA PRO A 152 22.92 0.68 -8.93
C PRO A 152 23.83 1.08 -7.76
N GLU A 153 24.82 1.95 -7.99
CA GLU A 153 25.76 2.39 -6.94
C GLU A 153 25.06 3.30 -5.93
N MET A 154 24.23 4.22 -6.43
CA MET A 154 23.42 5.09 -5.56
C MET A 154 22.39 4.31 -4.75
N ALA A 155 21.74 3.33 -5.36
CA ALA A 155 20.79 2.45 -4.67
C ALA A 155 21.46 1.62 -3.58
N ALA A 156 22.63 1.06 -3.87
CA ALA A 156 23.42 0.28 -2.92
C ALA A 156 23.90 1.13 -1.72
N ALA A 157 24.38 2.34 -1.98
CA ALA A 157 24.80 3.27 -0.93
C ALA A 157 23.60 3.67 -0.03
N CYS A 158 22.47 4.02 -0.63
CA CYS A 158 21.26 4.37 0.08
C CYS A 158 20.73 3.18 0.94
N ALA A 159 20.74 1.96 0.40
CA ALA A 159 20.36 0.77 1.14
C ALA A 159 21.26 0.53 2.35
N LEU A 160 22.58 0.71 2.18
CA LEU A 160 23.55 0.56 3.26
C LEU A 160 23.29 1.58 4.40
N GLU A 161 23.04 2.84 4.06
CA GLU A 161 22.70 3.87 5.05
C GLU A 161 21.45 3.52 5.86
N TYR A 162 20.39 3.02 5.23
CA TYR A 162 19.18 2.58 5.95
C TYR A 162 19.45 1.36 6.84
N VAL A 163 20.31 0.43 6.41
CA VAL A 163 20.73 -0.70 7.24
C VAL A 163 21.52 -0.22 8.46
N GLU A 164 22.38 0.78 8.31
CA GLU A 164 23.11 1.39 9.41
C GLU A 164 22.21 2.15 10.39
N GLN A 165 21.05 2.65 9.93
CA GLN A 165 20.01 3.23 10.79
C GLN A 165 19.17 2.17 11.52
N GLY A 166 19.37 0.87 11.24
CA GLY A 166 18.71 -0.25 11.91
C GLY A 166 17.61 -0.94 11.09
N PHE A 167 17.34 -0.53 9.86
CA PHE A 167 16.43 -1.28 8.99
C PHE A 167 17.08 -2.59 8.54
N ASN A 168 16.30 -3.68 8.59
CA ASN A 168 16.74 -4.98 8.11
C ASN A 168 15.95 -5.48 6.88
N ALA A 169 15.25 -4.56 6.22
CA ALA A 169 14.58 -4.77 4.94
C ALA A 169 14.48 -3.45 4.18
N VAL A 170 14.75 -3.49 2.87
CA VAL A 170 14.71 -2.33 1.98
C VAL A 170 13.91 -2.63 0.72
N LYS A 171 13.10 -1.68 0.26
CA LYS A 171 12.22 -1.83 -0.91
C LYS A 171 12.64 -0.89 -2.05
N LEU A 172 12.53 -1.38 -3.30
CA LEU A 172 12.79 -0.61 -4.51
C LEU A 172 11.93 -1.08 -5.68
N ASP A 173 11.77 -0.21 -6.67
CA ASP A 173 11.03 -0.49 -7.92
C ASP A 173 11.87 -0.14 -9.16
N PRO A 174 12.91 -0.90 -9.50
CA PRO A 174 13.83 -0.52 -10.58
C PRO A 174 13.45 -1.06 -11.97
N ALA A 175 12.20 -1.47 -12.18
CA ALA A 175 11.78 -2.20 -13.39
C ALA A 175 11.66 -1.34 -14.68
N GLY A 176 12.39 -0.24 -14.77
CA GLY A 176 12.34 0.71 -15.87
C GLY A 176 11.35 1.85 -15.64
N PRO A 177 10.99 2.60 -16.69
CA PRO A 177 10.03 3.68 -16.56
C PRO A 177 8.71 3.17 -16.01
N TYR A 178 8.21 3.83 -15.00
CA TYR A 178 6.94 3.48 -14.38
C TYR A 178 5.78 3.73 -15.35
N THR A 179 5.10 2.67 -15.73
CA THR A 179 3.95 2.70 -16.65
C THR A 179 2.75 2.06 -15.96
N ALA A 180 2.29 2.65 -14.87
CA ALA A 180 1.22 2.08 -14.05
C ALA A 180 0.12 1.41 -14.89
N PHE A 181 -0.15 0.11 -14.59
CA PHE A 181 -1.26 -0.66 -15.16
C PHE A 181 -1.21 -0.95 -16.67
N ASP A 182 -0.08 -0.76 -17.29
CA ASP A 182 0.15 -1.17 -18.67
C ASP A 182 0.84 -2.54 -18.70
N GLY A 183 0.06 -3.60 -18.75
CA GLY A 183 0.57 -4.98 -18.80
C GLY A 183 1.41 -5.25 -20.05
N HIS A 184 2.71 -4.96 -19.98
CA HIS A 184 3.64 -5.09 -21.11
C HIS A 184 4.79 -6.08 -20.85
N GLN A 185 5.57 -6.33 -21.89
CA GLN A 185 6.83 -7.06 -21.79
C GLN A 185 7.96 -6.07 -21.44
N PRO A 186 8.74 -6.30 -20.36
CA PRO A 186 9.88 -5.45 -20.06
C PRO A 186 10.95 -5.59 -21.15
N ARG A 187 11.59 -4.47 -21.50
CA ARG A 187 12.72 -4.48 -22.44
C ARG A 187 13.94 -5.15 -21.79
N LEU A 188 14.84 -5.68 -22.59
CA LEU A 188 16.07 -6.30 -22.05
C LEU A 188 16.90 -5.32 -21.21
N ILE A 189 16.95 -4.05 -21.60
CA ILE A 189 17.67 -3.03 -20.84
C ILE A 189 17.05 -2.78 -19.46
N ASP A 190 15.75 -2.89 -19.32
CA ASP A 190 15.04 -2.70 -18.03
C ASP A 190 15.23 -3.93 -17.14
N ILE A 191 15.25 -5.13 -17.71
CA ILE A 191 15.59 -6.38 -17.00
C ILE A 191 17.04 -6.33 -16.50
N ASP A 192 17.98 -5.93 -17.36
CA ASP A 192 19.38 -5.80 -17.00
C ASP A 192 19.59 -4.75 -15.90
N LEU A 193 18.95 -3.59 -16.00
CA LEU A 193 18.98 -2.57 -14.97
C LEU A 193 18.47 -3.13 -13.63
N SER A 194 17.32 -3.79 -13.63
CA SER A 194 16.71 -4.38 -12.43
C SER A 194 17.65 -5.39 -11.77
N ALA A 195 18.26 -6.27 -12.57
CA ALA A 195 19.20 -7.26 -12.06
C ALA A 195 20.45 -6.62 -11.46
N ARG A 196 21.02 -5.58 -12.13
CA ARG A 196 22.18 -4.84 -11.60
C ARG A 196 21.85 -4.08 -10.32
N MET A 197 20.66 -3.48 -10.22
CA MET A 197 20.20 -2.79 -9.03
C MET A 197 20.12 -3.74 -7.84
N VAL A 198 19.40 -4.85 -7.99
CA VAL A 198 19.22 -5.86 -6.93
C VAL A 198 20.56 -6.48 -6.53
N LYS A 199 21.43 -6.78 -7.53
CA LYS A 199 22.79 -7.28 -7.30
C LYS A 199 23.61 -6.31 -6.45
N ALA A 200 23.67 -5.05 -6.83
CA ALA A 200 24.49 -4.04 -6.14
C ALA A 200 24.01 -3.84 -4.69
N ILE A 201 22.69 -3.82 -4.46
CA ILE A 201 22.14 -3.74 -3.12
C ILE A 201 22.50 -4.99 -2.30
N ARG A 202 22.33 -6.20 -2.87
CA ARG A 202 22.65 -7.45 -2.17
C ARG A 202 24.16 -7.52 -1.81
N GLU A 203 25.03 -7.10 -2.70
CA GLU A 203 26.48 -7.06 -2.43
C GLU A 203 26.82 -6.06 -1.32
N ALA A 204 26.14 -4.91 -1.25
CA ALA A 204 26.37 -3.90 -0.22
C ALA A 204 25.83 -4.29 1.15
N VAL A 205 24.61 -4.79 1.22
CA VAL A 205 23.96 -5.10 2.50
C VAL A 205 24.23 -6.52 3.00
N GLY A 206 24.64 -7.43 2.11
CA GLY A 206 24.86 -8.84 2.43
C GLY A 206 23.58 -9.50 2.94
N ASN A 207 23.67 -10.24 4.05
CA ASN A 207 22.55 -10.85 4.75
C ASN A 207 22.00 -9.99 5.90
N ARG A 208 22.42 -8.75 6.03
CA ARG A 208 21.94 -7.82 7.07
C ARG A 208 20.54 -7.29 6.77
N ALA A 209 20.12 -7.31 5.51
CA ALA A 209 18.79 -6.87 5.10
C ALA A 209 18.22 -7.70 3.96
N ASP A 210 16.91 -7.89 3.99
CA ASP A 210 16.15 -8.43 2.87
C ASP A 210 15.85 -7.35 1.83
N ILE A 211 15.71 -7.77 0.58
CA ILE A 211 15.39 -6.92 -0.55
C ILE A 211 13.95 -7.20 -0.98
N LEU A 212 13.15 -6.16 -1.05
CA LEU A 212 11.77 -6.18 -1.46
C LEU A 212 11.67 -5.51 -2.84
N PHE A 213 11.13 -6.23 -3.81
CA PHE A 213 11.08 -5.76 -5.18
C PHE A 213 9.63 -5.49 -5.60
N GLY A 214 9.32 -4.24 -5.98
CA GLY A 214 8.00 -3.79 -6.38
C GLY A 214 7.91 -3.47 -7.87
N THR A 215 6.72 -3.65 -8.46
CA THR A 215 6.48 -3.32 -9.88
C THR A 215 5.10 -2.74 -10.18
N HIS A 216 4.24 -2.63 -9.21
CA HIS A 216 2.92 -2.02 -9.34
C HIS A 216 2.09 -2.53 -10.54
N GLY A 217 2.18 -3.83 -10.86
CA GLY A 217 1.35 -4.44 -11.90
C GLY A 217 1.71 -4.09 -13.33
N GLN A 218 3.00 -3.83 -13.61
CA GLN A 218 3.43 -3.34 -14.92
C GLN A 218 3.50 -4.40 -16.01
N PHE A 219 3.52 -5.71 -15.69
CA PHE A 219 3.90 -6.73 -16.67
C PHE A 219 2.79 -7.70 -17.01
N THR A 220 2.94 -8.35 -18.17
CA THR A 220 2.28 -9.62 -18.46
C THR A 220 2.93 -10.73 -17.64
N ALA A 221 2.25 -11.88 -17.46
CA ALA A 221 2.82 -13.00 -16.71
C ALA A 221 4.17 -13.46 -17.27
N SER A 222 4.30 -13.54 -18.59
CA SER A 222 5.57 -13.92 -19.23
C SER A 222 6.66 -12.88 -19.04
N GLY A 223 6.30 -11.59 -19.04
CA GLY A 223 7.23 -10.50 -18.76
C GLY A 223 7.74 -10.51 -17.33
N ALA A 224 6.83 -10.69 -16.39
CA ALA A 224 7.16 -10.83 -14.97
C ALA A 224 8.09 -12.03 -14.71
N LEU A 225 7.83 -13.18 -15.33
CA LEU A 225 8.69 -14.36 -15.20
C LEU A 225 10.09 -14.18 -15.81
N ARG A 226 10.22 -13.40 -16.89
CA ARG A 226 11.55 -13.03 -17.43
C ARG A 226 12.33 -12.18 -16.44
N LEU A 227 11.68 -11.22 -15.82
CA LEU A 227 12.29 -10.37 -14.80
C LEU A 227 12.63 -11.17 -13.54
N ALA A 228 11.68 -11.99 -13.04
CA ALA A 228 11.91 -12.84 -11.88
C ALA A 228 13.18 -13.69 -12.02
N ARG A 229 13.35 -14.37 -13.15
CA ARG A 229 14.56 -15.18 -13.42
C ARG A 229 15.87 -14.38 -13.35
N ALA A 230 15.83 -13.10 -13.68
CA ALA A 230 17.02 -12.24 -13.65
C ALA A 230 17.39 -11.78 -12.23
N ILE A 231 16.40 -11.69 -11.34
CA ILE A 231 16.60 -11.25 -9.95
C ILE A 231 16.64 -12.39 -8.93
N GLU A 232 16.10 -13.58 -9.24
CA GLU A 232 16.18 -14.78 -8.38
C GLU A 232 17.55 -15.08 -7.79
N PRO A 233 18.68 -14.94 -8.53
CA PRO A 233 20.02 -15.22 -7.98
C PRO A 233 20.41 -14.34 -6.77
N TYR A 234 19.69 -13.26 -6.53
CA TYR A 234 19.95 -12.31 -5.43
C TYR A 234 18.98 -12.46 -4.28
N ASP A 235 18.12 -13.46 -4.32
CA ASP A 235 17.19 -13.88 -3.26
C ASP A 235 16.35 -12.72 -2.69
N PRO A 236 15.50 -12.05 -3.51
CA PRO A 236 14.56 -11.07 -2.96
C PRO A 236 13.54 -11.75 -2.06
N LEU A 237 13.18 -11.10 -0.94
CA LEU A 237 12.18 -11.60 0.00
C LEU A 237 10.79 -11.70 -0.62
N TRP A 238 10.47 -10.75 -1.51
CA TRP A 238 9.26 -10.81 -2.33
C TRP A 238 9.39 -10.06 -3.65
N PHE A 239 8.51 -10.43 -4.57
CA PHE A 239 8.22 -9.73 -5.80
C PHE A 239 6.77 -9.23 -5.73
N GLU A 240 6.57 -7.93 -5.56
CA GLU A 240 5.27 -7.32 -5.32
C GLU A 240 4.60 -6.91 -6.62
N GLU A 241 3.34 -7.30 -6.75
CA GLU A 241 2.46 -7.01 -7.88
C GLU A 241 3.15 -7.12 -9.25
N PRO A 242 3.66 -8.31 -9.59
CA PRO A 242 4.34 -8.50 -10.87
C PRO A 242 3.43 -8.26 -12.07
N VAL A 243 2.13 -8.45 -11.91
CA VAL A 243 1.07 -8.24 -12.90
C VAL A 243 -0.07 -7.43 -12.27
N PRO A 244 -0.97 -6.81 -13.07
CA PRO A 244 -2.13 -6.10 -12.52
C PRO A 244 -2.91 -6.94 -11.52
N PRO A 245 -3.31 -6.39 -10.37
CA PRO A 245 -3.96 -7.14 -9.28
C PRO A 245 -5.39 -7.58 -9.59
N ASP A 246 -6.01 -7.02 -10.64
CA ASP A 246 -7.39 -7.31 -11.02
C ASP A 246 -7.63 -8.77 -11.42
N MET A 247 -6.56 -9.46 -11.84
CA MET A 247 -6.61 -10.84 -12.32
C MET A 247 -5.71 -11.76 -11.48
N PRO A 248 -6.15 -12.21 -10.29
CA PRO A 248 -5.36 -13.08 -9.43
C PRO A 248 -4.99 -14.41 -10.10
N GLU A 249 -5.76 -14.87 -11.09
CA GLU A 249 -5.47 -16.05 -11.90
C GLU A 249 -4.17 -15.89 -12.71
N VAL A 250 -3.90 -14.69 -13.22
CA VAL A 250 -2.67 -14.36 -13.95
C VAL A 250 -1.49 -14.22 -12.98
N MET A 251 -1.71 -13.59 -11.83
CA MET A 251 -0.70 -13.50 -10.77
C MET A 251 -0.30 -14.90 -10.26
N ALA A 252 -1.26 -15.83 -10.14
CA ALA A 252 -1.01 -17.21 -9.78
C ALA A 252 -0.12 -17.96 -10.80
N GLN A 253 -0.13 -17.57 -12.08
CA GLN A 253 0.82 -18.13 -13.07
C GLN A 253 2.25 -17.69 -12.75
N VAL A 254 2.44 -16.44 -12.35
CA VAL A 254 3.75 -15.93 -11.94
C VAL A 254 4.20 -16.64 -10.65
N ALA A 255 3.34 -16.72 -9.64
CA ALA A 255 3.63 -17.38 -8.37
C ALA A 255 4.08 -18.84 -8.54
N ARG A 256 3.52 -19.56 -9.51
CA ARG A 256 3.95 -20.94 -9.83
C ARG A 256 5.23 -21.02 -10.66
N GLY A 257 5.64 -19.95 -11.29
CA GLY A 257 6.76 -19.92 -12.25
C GLY A 257 8.07 -19.33 -11.70
N THR A 258 8.10 -18.92 -10.44
CA THR A 258 9.28 -18.37 -9.77
C THR A 258 9.40 -18.91 -8.34
N SER A 259 10.62 -18.94 -7.80
CA SER A 259 10.88 -19.24 -6.40
C SER A 259 10.70 -18.03 -5.49
N ILE A 260 10.65 -16.81 -6.05
CA ILE A 260 10.47 -15.59 -5.27
C ILE A 260 9.02 -15.54 -4.75
N PRO A 261 8.80 -15.35 -3.43
CA PRO A 261 7.46 -15.14 -2.90
C PRO A 261 6.76 -13.95 -3.57
N ILE A 262 5.50 -14.11 -3.93
CA ILE A 262 4.70 -13.02 -4.49
C ILE A 262 3.96 -12.30 -3.38
N ALA A 263 4.01 -10.96 -3.40
CA ALA A 263 3.25 -10.09 -2.53
C ALA A 263 2.20 -9.30 -3.34
N THR A 264 1.05 -9.03 -2.72
CA THR A 264 -0.01 -8.16 -3.27
C THR A 264 -0.92 -7.71 -2.15
N GLY A 265 -1.79 -6.74 -2.38
CA GLY A 265 -2.84 -6.36 -1.43
C GLY A 265 -3.09 -4.87 -1.35
N GLU A 266 -2.12 -4.02 -1.64
CA GLU A 266 -2.26 -2.56 -1.49
C GLU A 266 -3.40 -1.95 -2.34
N ARG A 267 -3.80 -2.62 -3.42
CA ARG A 267 -4.88 -2.20 -4.32
C ARG A 267 -6.10 -3.11 -4.27
N LEU A 268 -6.16 -4.00 -3.30
CA LEU A 268 -7.33 -4.85 -3.05
C LEU A 268 -8.20 -4.24 -1.97
N THR A 269 -9.50 -4.40 -2.14
CA THR A 269 -10.50 -3.97 -1.17
C THR A 269 -11.41 -5.14 -0.81
N THR A 270 -11.89 -5.15 0.40
CA THR A 270 -12.83 -6.13 0.94
C THR A 270 -12.31 -7.57 1.01
N LYS A 271 -12.88 -8.33 1.91
CA LYS A 271 -12.66 -9.78 2.05
C LYS A 271 -12.92 -10.58 0.75
N PHE A 272 -13.74 -10.04 -0.17
CA PHE A 272 -14.08 -10.76 -1.40
C PHE A 272 -12.93 -10.76 -2.40
N GLU A 273 -12.19 -9.66 -2.54
CA GLU A 273 -11.01 -9.61 -3.41
C GLU A 273 -9.85 -10.41 -2.82
N PHE A 274 -9.60 -10.28 -1.52
CA PHE A 274 -8.59 -11.09 -0.84
C PHE A 274 -8.89 -12.59 -0.90
N ALA A 275 -10.16 -13.01 -0.78
CA ALA A 275 -10.55 -14.41 -0.93
C ALA A 275 -10.15 -14.96 -2.29
N ARG A 276 -10.34 -14.21 -3.38
CA ARG A 276 -9.94 -14.63 -4.73
C ARG A 276 -8.41 -14.83 -4.85
N VAL A 277 -7.63 -13.96 -4.23
CA VAL A 277 -6.15 -14.11 -4.20
C VAL A 277 -5.75 -15.38 -3.48
N ILE A 278 -6.35 -15.65 -2.32
CA ILE A 278 -6.07 -16.83 -1.49
C ILE A 278 -6.49 -18.12 -2.22
N GLU A 279 -7.71 -18.16 -2.77
CA GLU A 279 -8.24 -19.31 -3.50
C GLU A 279 -7.38 -19.69 -4.71
N ASN A 280 -6.90 -18.68 -5.45
CA ASN A 280 -6.02 -18.87 -6.60
C ASN A 280 -4.57 -19.16 -6.21
N ARG A 281 -4.18 -19.00 -4.94
CA ARG A 281 -2.79 -19.06 -4.47
C ARG A 281 -1.90 -18.10 -5.27
N ALA A 282 -2.41 -16.89 -5.48
CA ALA A 282 -1.77 -15.89 -6.31
C ALA A 282 -0.62 -15.17 -5.60
N ALA A 283 -0.64 -15.14 -4.28
CA ALA A 283 0.40 -14.57 -3.44
C ALA A 283 0.51 -15.36 -2.12
N THR A 284 1.64 -15.22 -1.45
CA THR A 284 1.91 -15.78 -0.12
C THR A 284 2.11 -14.69 0.92
N ILE A 285 2.20 -13.44 0.49
CA ILE A 285 2.33 -12.24 1.33
C ILE A 285 1.19 -11.28 0.94
N LEU A 286 0.42 -10.86 1.94
CA LEU A 286 -0.76 -9.99 1.77
C LEU A 286 -0.68 -8.80 2.73
#